data_56ad63f43a100ccc1f1b9c0186936d44
#
_entry.id   56ad63f43a100ccc1f1b9c0186936d44
#
_cell.length_a   1.000
_cell.length_b   1.000
_cell.length_c   1.000
_cell.angle_alpha   90.00
_cell.angle_beta   90.00
_cell.angle_gamma   90.00
#
_symmetry.space_group_name_H-M   'P 1'
#
loop_
_entity.id
_entity.type
_entity.pdbx_description
1 polymer ?
#
loop_
_entity_poly.entity_id
_entity_poly.type
_entity_poly.pdbx_seq_one_letter_code
_entity_poly.pdbx_strand_id
1 'polypeptide(L)'
;MVDWDKIRALFPVTDNFVYLDSATFSVTSTKAVEAINEFAHNMLFFQEHSWADSKRVETKVEAAKLVGAEKNEIGLGEGATYGLNLFARLISGELREGDSIITADMEFLQSTLPWLSVSKRKGIKIKMAINKNGRYEIDDFRKLMDANTKVISISSVQWNNGFKIDINELGELAENEDVYFIIDAAHHLGAAPINVHEAKVDFMSSSGHKWLLSPIGTGLFYMSTEMIEHFEPDICGYMGIKPPRGFERMGEYFEIPDSSPTEEFTPVKDNAQKFEVGGTSNYVGAVALTSSLRLFNEIGMDIVAARILQLGDYLIQRLKEIGAQIMSPEDREHRAGITTFKIFEKPEEDKRLQLWLKDKGIYVSIRYTSNVGGIRVSTHIYNNESDIDQLIEAITSYKMGHAD
;
A
#
# COMPACT_ATOMS: atom_id res chain seq x y z
N MET A 1 -2.19 23.23 15.49
CA MET A 1 -1.01 22.35 15.62
C MET A 1 -1.49 21.01 16.11
N VAL A 2 -1.07 19.89 15.49
CA VAL A 2 -1.49 18.55 15.88
C VAL A 2 -0.87 18.18 17.22
N ASP A 3 -1.66 17.62 18.12
CA ASP A 3 -1.23 17.08 19.40
C ASP A 3 -0.83 15.61 19.21
N TRP A 4 0.47 15.36 19.00
CA TRP A 4 0.98 14.03 18.72
C TRP A 4 0.87 13.07 19.91
N ASP A 5 0.84 13.55 21.13
CA ASP A 5 0.64 12.72 22.32
C ASP A 5 -0.79 12.17 22.35
N LYS A 6 -1.79 12.97 21.95
CA LYS A 6 -3.16 12.49 21.78
C LYS A 6 -3.29 11.48 20.63
N ILE A 7 -2.55 11.67 19.54
CA ILE A 7 -2.52 10.68 18.46
C ILE A 7 -1.87 9.37 18.95
N ARG A 8 -0.72 9.44 19.63
CA ARG A 8 -0.05 8.28 20.21
C ARG A 8 -0.95 7.49 21.17
N ALA A 9 -1.72 8.17 22.00
CA ALA A 9 -2.66 7.55 22.95
C ALA A 9 -3.75 6.69 22.27
N LEU A 10 -3.98 6.85 20.96
CA LEU A 10 -4.87 5.96 20.19
C LEU A 10 -4.24 4.58 19.91
N PHE A 11 -2.96 4.37 20.25
CA PHE A 11 -2.20 3.16 19.93
C PHE A 11 -1.54 2.56 21.19
N PRO A 12 -2.31 1.83 22.02
CA PRO A 12 -1.85 1.32 23.33
C PRO A 12 -0.65 0.35 23.26
N VAL A 13 -0.29 -0.14 22.09
CA VAL A 13 0.94 -0.93 21.90
C VAL A 13 2.18 -0.16 22.37
N THR A 14 2.16 1.18 22.22
CA THR A 14 3.26 2.07 22.58
C THR A 14 3.49 2.20 24.09
N ASP A 15 2.57 1.73 24.93
CA ASP A 15 2.72 1.69 26.38
C ASP A 15 3.60 0.51 26.83
N ASN A 16 3.71 -0.52 25.98
CA ASN A 16 4.40 -1.77 26.34
C ASN A 16 5.63 -2.05 25.48
N PHE A 17 5.69 -1.49 24.27
CA PHE A 17 6.71 -1.81 23.28
C PHE A 17 7.16 -0.59 22.51
N VAL A 18 8.42 -0.61 22.08
CA VAL A 18 8.95 0.30 21.04
C VAL A 18 8.63 -0.36 19.69
N TYR A 19 7.48 0.02 19.11
CA TYR A 19 7.00 -0.60 17.88
C TYR A 19 7.38 0.22 16.65
N LEU A 20 8.37 -0.23 15.91
CA LEU A 20 9.00 0.45 14.76
C LEU A 20 8.96 -0.44 13.48
N ASP A 21 7.89 -1.24 13.31
CA ASP A 21 7.78 -2.19 12.17
C ASP A 21 6.45 -2.09 11.41
N SER A 22 5.90 -0.85 11.25
CA SER A 22 4.68 -0.58 10.47
C SER A 22 4.76 -1.08 9.04
N ALA A 23 5.95 -1.10 8.44
CA ALA A 23 6.16 -1.59 7.08
C ALA A 23 5.97 -3.12 6.94
N THR A 24 5.97 -3.88 8.03
CA THR A 24 5.60 -5.31 8.02
C THR A 24 4.11 -5.46 8.35
N PHE A 25 3.71 -5.06 9.55
CA PHE A 25 2.33 -4.97 9.99
C PHE A 25 2.21 -3.76 10.90
N SER A 26 1.24 -2.91 10.66
CA SER A 26 0.98 -1.82 11.57
C SER A 26 0.04 -2.24 12.69
N VAL A 27 -0.05 -1.39 13.68
CA VAL A 27 -0.99 -1.54 14.79
C VAL A 27 -2.29 -0.80 14.49
N THR A 28 -3.39 -1.35 14.96
CA THR A 28 -4.72 -0.77 14.77
C THR A 28 -5.02 0.22 15.90
N SER A 29 -5.61 1.36 15.57
CA SER A 29 -6.00 2.36 16.58
C SER A 29 -7.23 1.93 17.38
N THR A 30 -7.37 2.48 18.60
CA THR A 30 -8.60 2.30 19.42
C THR A 30 -9.85 2.75 18.67
N LYS A 31 -9.79 3.85 17.89
CA LYS A 31 -10.89 4.32 17.04
C LYS A 31 -11.33 3.27 16.00
N ALA A 32 -10.39 2.57 15.38
CA ALA A 32 -10.72 1.52 14.43
C ALA A 32 -11.32 0.28 15.13
N VAL A 33 -10.85 -0.06 16.33
CA VAL A 33 -11.43 -1.13 17.15
C VAL A 33 -12.84 -0.77 17.61
N GLU A 34 -13.09 0.49 18.00
CA GLU A 34 -14.42 1.00 18.33
C GLU A 34 -15.38 0.87 17.14
N ALA A 35 -14.95 1.23 15.92
CA ALA A 35 -15.75 1.08 14.71
C ALA A 35 -16.08 -0.40 14.39
N ILE A 36 -15.13 -1.32 14.62
CA ILE A 36 -15.39 -2.76 14.51
C ILE A 36 -16.43 -3.23 15.52
N ASN A 37 -16.32 -2.79 16.77
CA ASN A 37 -17.25 -3.15 17.84
C ASN A 37 -18.66 -2.59 17.57
N GLU A 38 -18.76 -1.36 17.11
CA GLU A 38 -20.03 -0.76 16.67
C GLU A 38 -20.66 -1.59 15.54
N PHE A 39 -19.87 -1.95 14.52
CA PHE A 39 -20.35 -2.79 13.43
C PHE A 39 -20.84 -4.15 13.95
N ALA A 40 -20.07 -4.83 14.79
CA ALA A 40 -20.42 -6.13 15.36
C ALA A 40 -21.72 -6.03 16.21
N HIS A 41 -21.87 -4.94 16.97
CA HIS A 41 -23.07 -4.68 17.77
C HIS A 41 -24.31 -4.46 16.89
N ASN A 42 -24.17 -3.67 15.82
CA ASN A 42 -25.27 -3.47 14.87
C ASN A 42 -25.67 -4.77 14.17
N MET A 43 -24.71 -5.60 13.77
CA MET A 43 -25.00 -6.92 13.19
C MET A 43 -25.69 -7.86 14.17
N LEU A 44 -25.39 -7.74 15.48
CA LEU A 44 -26.04 -8.56 16.51
C LEU A 44 -27.52 -8.24 16.67
N PHE A 45 -27.92 -6.97 16.53
CA PHE A 45 -29.28 -6.54 16.85
C PHE A 45 -30.13 -6.12 15.65
N PHE A 46 -29.54 -5.63 14.57
CA PHE A 46 -30.29 -4.94 13.52
C PHE A 46 -30.25 -5.58 12.14
N GLN A 47 -29.17 -6.19 11.72
CA GLN A 47 -29.00 -6.82 10.40
C GLN A 47 -29.49 -5.95 9.19
N GLU A 48 -29.36 -4.63 9.26
CA GLU A 48 -29.70 -3.76 8.15
C GLU A 48 -28.59 -3.77 7.06
N HIS A 49 -28.86 -4.45 5.95
CA HIS A 49 -27.94 -4.51 4.82
C HIS A 49 -27.61 -3.12 4.24
N SER A 50 -28.62 -2.23 4.16
CA SER A 50 -28.43 -0.86 3.67
C SER A 50 -27.41 -0.07 4.47
N TRP A 51 -27.41 -0.25 5.81
CA TRP A 51 -26.42 0.37 6.69
C TRP A 51 -25.00 -0.17 6.41
N ALA A 52 -24.84 -1.47 6.25
CA ALA A 52 -23.55 -2.07 5.94
C ALA A 52 -23.00 -1.58 4.60
N ASP A 53 -23.83 -1.50 3.56
CA ASP A 53 -23.44 -0.99 2.24
C ASP A 53 -23.02 0.48 2.30
N SER A 54 -23.68 1.31 3.11
CA SER A 54 -23.30 2.71 3.31
C SER A 54 -21.86 2.84 3.85
N LYS A 55 -21.41 1.91 4.70
CA LYS A 55 -20.06 1.91 5.26
C LYS A 55 -18.99 1.68 4.20
N ARG A 56 -19.27 0.86 3.20
CA ARG A 56 -18.34 0.68 2.07
C ARG A 56 -18.25 1.93 1.20
N VAL A 57 -19.38 2.60 0.97
CA VAL A 57 -19.38 3.87 0.24
C VAL A 57 -18.59 4.93 1.01
N GLU A 58 -18.74 5.02 2.34
CA GLU A 58 -17.93 5.90 3.17
C GLU A 58 -16.42 5.61 3.03
N THR A 59 -16.02 4.33 3.01
CA THR A 59 -14.62 3.94 2.81
C THR A 59 -14.08 4.48 1.49
N LYS A 60 -14.83 4.33 0.39
CA LYS A 60 -14.43 4.83 -0.93
C LYS A 60 -14.31 6.35 -0.97
N VAL A 61 -15.24 7.05 -0.34
CA VAL A 61 -15.20 8.53 -0.23
C VAL A 61 -13.95 8.99 0.51
N GLU A 62 -13.63 8.36 1.65
CA GLU A 62 -12.46 8.75 2.42
C GLU A 62 -11.14 8.35 1.73
N ALA A 63 -11.12 7.23 1.02
CA ALA A 63 -9.97 6.82 0.22
C ALA A 63 -9.74 7.76 -0.98
N ALA A 64 -10.80 8.13 -1.68
CA ALA A 64 -10.73 9.07 -2.81
C ALA A 64 -10.12 10.43 -2.40
N LYS A 65 -10.58 10.98 -1.26
CA LYS A 65 -9.99 12.22 -0.71
C LYS A 65 -8.49 12.07 -0.43
N LEU A 66 -8.08 10.91 0.09
CA LEU A 66 -6.69 10.67 0.47
C LEU A 66 -5.75 10.62 -0.74
N VAL A 67 -6.23 10.17 -1.89
CA VAL A 67 -5.40 9.94 -3.09
C VAL A 67 -5.65 10.93 -4.23
N GLY A 68 -6.54 11.91 -4.04
CA GLY A 68 -6.90 12.89 -5.08
C GLY A 68 -7.73 12.27 -6.21
N ALA A 69 -8.60 11.30 -5.90
CA ALA A 69 -9.43 10.59 -6.87
C ALA A 69 -10.93 10.88 -6.67
N GLU A 70 -11.75 10.41 -7.59
CA GLU A 70 -13.20 10.33 -7.43
C GLU A 70 -13.59 9.00 -6.76
N LYS A 71 -14.69 8.99 -5.98
CA LYS A 71 -15.13 7.76 -5.29
C LYS A 71 -15.41 6.58 -6.23
N ASN A 72 -15.79 6.87 -7.47
CA ASN A 72 -16.10 5.84 -8.47
C ASN A 72 -14.83 5.16 -9.03
N GLU A 73 -13.67 5.78 -8.85
CA GLU A 73 -12.37 5.24 -9.23
C GLU A 73 -11.76 4.35 -8.14
N ILE A 74 -12.39 4.27 -6.95
CA ILE A 74 -11.92 3.46 -5.82
C ILE A 74 -12.66 2.14 -5.76
N GLY A 75 -11.88 1.06 -5.75
CA GLY A 75 -12.35 -0.28 -5.42
C GLY A 75 -11.76 -0.80 -4.11
N LEU A 76 -12.45 -1.71 -3.46
CA LEU A 76 -12.02 -2.34 -2.22
C LEU A 76 -11.58 -3.79 -2.47
N GLY A 77 -10.52 -4.20 -1.78
CA GLY A 77 -9.98 -5.56 -1.88
C GLY A 77 -9.30 -5.98 -0.58
N GLU A 78 -8.69 -7.16 -0.60
CA GLU A 78 -8.02 -7.73 0.57
C GLU A 78 -6.63 -7.12 0.84
N GLY A 79 -6.07 -6.40 -0.12
CA GLY A 79 -4.76 -5.76 -0.03
C GLY A 79 -4.13 -5.53 -1.40
N ALA A 80 -2.88 -5.03 -1.43
CA ALA A 80 -2.15 -4.73 -2.66
C ALA A 80 -2.06 -5.94 -3.61
N THR A 81 -1.84 -7.14 -3.07
CA THR A 81 -1.81 -8.39 -3.83
C THR A 81 -3.04 -8.59 -4.71
N TYR A 82 -4.24 -8.31 -4.17
CA TYR A 82 -5.49 -8.43 -4.92
C TYR A 82 -5.48 -7.52 -6.14
N GLY A 83 -5.24 -6.22 -5.95
CA GLY A 83 -5.28 -5.24 -7.03
C GLY A 83 -4.19 -5.49 -8.09
N LEU A 84 -2.96 -5.79 -7.68
CA LEU A 84 -1.86 -6.06 -8.62
C LEU A 84 -2.14 -7.28 -9.51
N ASN A 85 -2.75 -8.35 -8.94
CA ASN A 85 -3.17 -9.50 -9.74
C ASN A 85 -4.37 -9.19 -10.63
N LEU A 86 -5.35 -8.44 -10.13
CA LEU A 86 -6.49 -7.98 -10.91
C LEU A 86 -6.01 -7.25 -12.16
N PHE A 87 -5.15 -6.24 -11.99
CA PHE A 87 -4.67 -5.45 -13.11
C PHE A 87 -3.84 -6.27 -14.10
N ALA A 88 -2.83 -7.02 -13.62
CA ALA A 88 -2.01 -7.85 -14.50
C ALA A 88 -2.85 -8.87 -15.27
N ARG A 89 -3.95 -9.33 -14.72
CA ARG A 89 -4.91 -10.21 -15.37
C ARG A 89 -5.69 -9.47 -16.46
N LEU A 90 -6.26 -8.32 -16.18
CA LEU A 90 -7.00 -7.50 -17.14
C LEU A 90 -6.14 -7.18 -18.35
N ILE A 91 -4.98 -6.57 -18.15
CA ILE A 91 -4.10 -6.17 -19.24
C ILE A 91 -3.53 -7.36 -20.01
N SER A 92 -3.42 -8.54 -19.37
CA SER A 92 -2.95 -9.75 -20.07
C SER A 92 -3.83 -10.14 -21.26
N GLY A 93 -5.07 -9.67 -21.30
CA GLY A 93 -5.97 -9.84 -22.47
C GLY A 93 -5.43 -9.19 -23.73
N GLU A 94 -4.76 -8.05 -23.60
CA GLU A 94 -4.24 -7.23 -24.69
C GLU A 94 -2.79 -7.56 -25.07
N LEU A 95 -2.03 -8.15 -24.12
CA LEU A 95 -0.62 -8.46 -24.33
C LEU A 95 -0.42 -9.64 -25.29
N ARG A 96 0.60 -9.51 -26.13
CA ARG A 96 1.03 -10.48 -27.14
C ARG A 96 2.45 -10.95 -26.87
N GLU A 97 2.83 -12.07 -27.48
CA GLU A 97 4.19 -12.54 -27.47
C GLU A 97 5.16 -11.48 -28.00
N GLY A 98 6.22 -11.21 -27.25
CA GLY A 98 7.21 -10.19 -27.58
C GLY A 98 6.97 -8.83 -26.92
N ASP A 99 5.74 -8.53 -26.46
CA ASP A 99 5.49 -7.34 -25.64
C ASP A 99 6.32 -7.37 -24.36
N SER A 100 6.52 -6.23 -23.74
CA SER A 100 7.30 -6.13 -22.52
C SER A 100 6.66 -5.25 -21.45
N ILE A 101 6.98 -5.57 -20.21
CA ILE A 101 6.73 -4.70 -19.06
C ILE A 101 8.06 -4.27 -18.45
N ILE A 102 8.08 -3.08 -17.86
CA ILE A 102 9.22 -2.58 -17.09
C ILE A 102 8.86 -2.62 -15.61
N THR A 103 9.77 -3.15 -14.80
CA THR A 103 9.71 -3.15 -13.34
C THR A 103 11.10 -2.86 -12.78
N ALA A 104 11.33 -3.06 -11.47
CA ALA A 104 12.60 -2.76 -10.83
C ALA A 104 13.14 -3.96 -10.04
N ASP A 105 14.46 -4.02 -9.83
CA ASP A 105 15.13 -5.16 -9.19
C ASP A 105 14.98 -5.19 -7.65
N MET A 106 14.58 -4.07 -7.01
CA MET A 106 14.31 -4.02 -5.57
C MET A 106 12.84 -4.27 -5.23
N GLU A 107 12.00 -4.64 -6.20
CA GLU A 107 10.58 -4.88 -5.93
C GLU A 107 10.31 -5.94 -4.87
N PHE A 108 9.22 -5.76 -4.13
CA PHE A 108 8.69 -6.85 -3.31
C PHE A 108 8.16 -7.96 -4.23
N LEU A 109 8.39 -9.19 -3.83
CA LEU A 109 8.07 -10.36 -4.63
C LEU A 109 6.62 -10.34 -5.17
N GLN A 110 5.67 -9.83 -4.37
CA GLN A 110 4.26 -9.78 -4.79
C GLN A 110 4.00 -8.80 -5.94
N SER A 111 4.81 -7.77 -6.10
CA SER A 111 4.67 -6.81 -7.21
C SER A 111 5.14 -7.40 -8.55
N THR A 112 6.02 -8.42 -8.51
CA THR A 112 6.57 -9.07 -9.71
C THR A 112 5.88 -10.40 -10.07
N LEU A 113 5.38 -11.15 -9.11
CA LEU A 113 4.76 -12.48 -9.33
C LEU A 113 3.63 -12.48 -10.36
N PRO A 114 2.69 -11.51 -10.40
CA PRO A 114 1.66 -11.46 -11.42
C PRO A 114 2.25 -11.41 -12.83
N TRP A 115 3.28 -10.59 -13.03
CA TRP A 115 3.96 -10.41 -14.32
C TRP A 115 4.77 -11.65 -14.73
N LEU A 116 5.43 -12.31 -13.79
CA LEU A 116 6.09 -13.60 -14.04
C LEU A 116 5.08 -14.65 -14.53
N SER A 117 3.89 -14.68 -13.93
CA SER A 117 2.81 -15.56 -14.36
C SER A 117 2.30 -15.21 -15.77
N VAL A 118 2.12 -13.93 -16.07
CA VAL A 118 1.72 -13.46 -17.40
C VAL A 118 2.82 -13.77 -18.42
N SER A 119 4.08 -13.50 -18.11
CA SER A 119 5.24 -13.79 -18.97
C SER A 119 5.28 -15.27 -19.37
N LYS A 120 5.11 -16.17 -18.41
CA LYS A 120 5.11 -17.61 -18.67
C LYS A 120 3.95 -18.05 -19.59
N ARG A 121 2.79 -17.40 -19.52
CA ARG A 121 1.61 -17.77 -20.31
C ARG A 121 1.56 -17.13 -21.69
N LYS A 122 2.06 -15.90 -21.81
CA LYS A 122 1.91 -15.05 -22.99
C LYS A 122 3.20 -14.81 -23.76
N GLY A 123 4.36 -15.19 -23.21
CA GLY A 123 5.67 -14.94 -23.86
C GLY A 123 6.11 -13.49 -23.82
N ILE A 124 5.56 -12.67 -22.92
CA ILE A 124 6.02 -11.29 -22.74
C ILE A 124 7.37 -11.24 -22.03
N LYS A 125 8.12 -10.16 -22.24
CA LYS A 125 9.41 -9.91 -21.60
C LYS A 125 9.25 -9.04 -20.37
N ILE A 126 10.01 -9.33 -19.32
CA ILE A 126 10.14 -8.49 -18.14
C ILE A 126 11.49 -7.80 -18.20
N LYS A 127 11.49 -6.48 -18.31
CA LYS A 127 12.68 -5.62 -18.26
C LYS A 127 12.80 -5.05 -16.85
N MET A 128 14.00 -5.05 -16.30
CA MET A 128 14.25 -4.58 -14.94
C MET A 128 15.16 -3.35 -14.94
N ALA A 129 14.70 -2.26 -14.33
CA ALA A 129 15.57 -1.18 -13.90
C ALA A 129 16.44 -1.70 -12.74
N ILE A 130 17.75 -1.53 -12.87
CA ILE A 130 18.73 -2.01 -11.90
C ILE A 130 19.09 -0.86 -10.96
N ASN A 131 19.00 -1.10 -9.67
CA ASN A 131 19.30 -0.10 -8.68
C ASN A 131 20.78 0.34 -8.71
N LYS A 132 21.02 1.60 -8.39
CA LYS A 132 22.34 2.19 -8.18
C LYS A 132 22.42 2.68 -6.73
N ASN A 133 23.06 1.90 -5.89
CA ASN A 133 23.14 2.20 -4.44
C ASN A 133 21.76 2.38 -3.79
N GLY A 134 20.79 1.54 -4.16
CA GLY A 134 19.46 1.56 -3.60
C GLY A 134 18.52 2.63 -4.16
N ARG A 135 18.83 3.20 -5.33
CA ARG A 135 18.03 4.24 -6.02
C ARG A 135 17.83 3.91 -7.49
N TYR A 136 16.85 4.55 -8.09
CA TYR A 136 16.60 4.58 -9.52
C TYR A 136 16.48 6.02 -10.00
N GLU A 137 16.93 6.27 -11.23
CA GLU A 137 16.67 7.49 -11.97
C GLU A 137 15.57 7.22 -13.01
N ILE A 138 14.79 8.22 -13.37
CA ILE A 138 13.74 8.08 -14.41
C ILE A 138 14.35 7.63 -15.76
N ASP A 139 15.55 8.09 -16.06
CA ASP A 139 16.31 7.68 -17.24
C ASP A 139 16.62 6.17 -17.27
N ASP A 140 16.66 5.49 -16.14
CA ASP A 140 16.86 4.04 -16.10
C ASP A 140 15.65 3.30 -16.68
N PHE A 141 14.42 3.85 -16.46
CA PHE A 141 13.19 3.36 -17.08
C PHE A 141 13.12 3.75 -18.56
N ARG A 142 13.42 5.01 -18.90
CA ARG A 142 13.42 5.52 -20.29
C ARG A 142 14.31 4.66 -21.19
N LYS A 143 15.49 4.28 -20.75
CA LYS A 143 16.44 3.44 -21.52
C LYS A 143 15.94 2.01 -21.76
N LEU A 144 15.00 1.53 -20.96
CA LEU A 144 14.41 0.20 -21.12
C LEU A 144 13.20 0.20 -22.07
N MET A 145 12.64 1.38 -22.37
CA MET A 145 11.47 1.51 -23.25
C MET A 145 11.82 1.21 -24.69
N ASP A 146 10.89 0.56 -25.37
CA ASP A 146 10.87 0.36 -26.82
C ASP A 146 9.42 0.22 -27.31
N ALA A 147 9.20 0.06 -28.61
CA ALA A 147 7.88 -0.05 -29.22
C ALA A 147 7.01 -1.23 -28.69
N ASN A 148 7.64 -2.21 -28.04
CA ASN A 148 6.96 -3.35 -27.44
C ASN A 148 6.66 -3.16 -25.95
N THR A 149 7.09 -2.05 -25.34
CA THR A 149 6.80 -1.77 -23.95
C THR A 149 5.34 -1.37 -23.79
N LYS A 150 4.62 -2.04 -22.89
CA LYS A 150 3.18 -1.82 -22.66
C LYS A 150 2.84 -1.38 -21.25
N VAL A 151 3.71 -1.66 -20.29
CA VAL A 151 3.44 -1.40 -18.87
C VAL A 151 4.72 -0.97 -18.17
N ILE A 152 4.62 0.04 -17.31
CA ILE A 152 5.56 0.29 -16.21
C ILE A 152 4.84 -0.09 -14.92
N SER A 153 5.40 -1.06 -14.17
CA SER A 153 4.83 -1.53 -12.89
C SER A 153 5.89 -1.49 -11.80
N ILE A 154 5.71 -0.60 -10.82
CA ILE A 154 6.70 -0.31 -9.79
C ILE A 154 6.06 -0.02 -8.42
N SER A 155 6.78 -0.34 -7.34
CA SER A 155 6.47 0.21 -6.02
C SER A 155 6.88 1.67 -5.94
N SER A 156 5.93 2.55 -5.63
CA SER A 156 6.21 3.99 -5.49
C SER A 156 7.12 4.31 -4.29
N VAL A 157 7.17 3.41 -3.29
CA VAL A 157 8.15 3.41 -2.20
C VAL A 157 8.68 1.99 -2.03
N GLN A 158 9.98 1.80 -2.13
CA GLN A 158 10.62 0.50 -2.04
C GLN A 158 10.58 -0.08 -0.62
N TRP A 159 10.25 -1.36 -0.51
CA TRP A 159 9.94 -2.05 0.74
C TRP A 159 11.16 -2.34 1.63
N ASN A 160 12.35 -2.41 1.03
CA ASN A 160 13.60 -2.80 1.70
C ASN A 160 14.37 -1.60 2.27
N ASN A 161 14.41 -0.47 1.55
CA ASN A 161 15.17 0.71 1.96
C ASN A 161 14.39 2.02 2.01
N GLY A 162 13.10 2.00 1.60
CA GLY A 162 12.23 3.18 1.64
C GLY A 162 12.50 4.22 0.55
N PHE A 163 13.26 3.87 -0.50
CA PHE A 163 13.43 4.78 -1.64
C PHE A 163 12.08 5.10 -2.27
N LYS A 164 11.76 6.38 -2.33
CA LYS A 164 10.56 6.93 -2.97
C LYS A 164 10.93 7.49 -4.34
N ILE A 165 10.38 6.91 -5.40
CA ILE A 165 10.57 7.42 -6.77
C ILE A 165 9.66 8.63 -7.03
N ASP A 166 10.07 9.53 -7.92
CA ASP A 166 9.19 10.56 -8.43
C ASP A 166 8.16 9.93 -9.39
N ILE A 167 6.96 9.72 -8.86
CA ILE A 167 5.85 9.12 -9.63
C ILE A 167 5.26 10.09 -10.64
N ASN A 168 5.38 11.41 -10.44
CA ASN A 168 4.88 12.39 -11.39
C ASN A 168 5.74 12.36 -12.65
N GLU A 169 7.07 12.41 -12.51
CA GLU A 169 7.98 12.33 -13.65
C GLU A 169 7.88 10.98 -14.37
N LEU A 170 7.72 9.89 -13.62
CA LEU A 170 7.56 8.56 -14.22
C LEU A 170 6.20 8.39 -14.92
N GLY A 171 5.14 8.97 -14.38
CA GLY A 171 3.81 8.99 -15.00
C GLY A 171 3.79 9.84 -16.28
N GLU A 172 4.47 10.99 -16.29
CA GLU A 172 4.65 11.78 -17.52
C GLU A 172 5.42 10.99 -18.59
N LEU A 173 6.44 10.23 -18.20
CA LEU A 173 7.15 9.36 -19.12
C LEU A 173 6.22 8.30 -19.71
N ALA A 174 5.41 7.64 -18.87
CA ALA A 174 4.49 6.59 -19.28
C ALA A 174 3.40 7.12 -20.24
N GLU A 175 2.79 8.26 -19.91
CA GLU A 175 1.76 8.92 -20.75
C GLU A 175 2.33 9.33 -22.11
N ASN A 176 3.53 9.93 -22.16
CA ASN A 176 4.17 10.36 -23.42
C ASN A 176 4.49 9.17 -24.35
N GLU A 177 4.67 7.99 -23.83
CA GLU A 177 5.03 6.77 -24.58
C GLU A 177 3.83 5.82 -24.78
N ASP A 178 2.62 6.22 -24.38
CA ASP A 178 1.37 5.43 -24.46
C ASP A 178 1.53 4.05 -23.78
N VAL A 179 2.01 4.07 -22.53
CA VAL A 179 2.32 2.88 -21.72
C VAL A 179 1.56 2.96 -20.41
N TYR A 180 0.89 1.89 -20.00
CA TYR A 180 0.17 1.84 -18.73
C TYR A 180 1.10 2.01 -17.54
N PHE A 181 0.72 2.90 -16.62
CA PHE A 181 1.47 3.19 -15.39
C PHE A 181 0.78 2.66 -14.15
N ILE A 182 1.43 1.69 -13.51
CA ILE A 182 0.90 0.96 -12.36
C ILE A 182 1.80 1.13 -11.15
N ILE A 183 1.22 1.45 -10.01
CA ILE A 183 1.97 1.55 -8.77
C ILE A 183 1.47 0.61 -7.67
N ASP A 184 2.42 -0.07 -7.01
CA ASP A 184 2.22 -0.63 -5.69
C ASP A 184 2.48 0.46 -4.65
N ALA A 185 1.41 0.93 -4.01
CA ALA A 185 1.46 2.00 -3.01
C ALA A 185 1.44 1.47 -1.56
N ALA A 186 1.75 0.19 -1.35
CA ALA A 186 1.68 -0.45 -0.04
C ALA A 186 2.62 0.19 1.01
N HIS A 187 3.66 0.89 0.60
CA HIS A 187 4.58 1.62 1.47
C HIS A 187 4.53 3.15 1.29
N HIS A 188 3.67 3.62 0.39
CA HIS A 188 3.46 5.05 0.12
C HIS A 188 2.21 5.57 0.83
N LEU A 189 1.07 4.91 0.60
CA LEU A 189 -0.23 5.39 1.05
C LEU A 189 -0.35 5.30 2.57
N GLY A 190 -0.52 6.46 3.22
CA GLY A 190 -0.47 6.64 4.67
C GLY A 190 0.90 7.07 5.22
N ALA A 191 1.97 7.04 4.39
CA ALA A 191 3.31 7.51 4.76
C ALA A 191 3.71 8.82 4.06
N ALA A 192 3.22 9.05 2.85
CA ALA A 192 3.47 10.26 2.06
C ALA A 192 2.20 10.66 1.27
N PRO A 193 2.05 11.93 0.89
CA PRO A 193 0.95 12.37 0.05
C PRO A 193 1.08 11.80 -1.36
N ILE A 194 -0.06 11.58 -2.00
CA ILE A 194 -0.16 11.15 -3.38
C ILE A 194 -1.39 11.81 -4.02
N ASN A 195 -1.26 12.22 -5.28
CA ASN A 195 -2.38 12.58 -6.12
C ASN A 195 -2.28 11.75 -7.41
N VAL A 196 -3.19 10.80 -7.56
CA VAL A 196 -3.14 9.82 -8.65
C VAL A 196 -3.40 10.43 -10.01
N HIS A 197 -4.21 11.50 -10.10
CA HIS A 197 -4.47 12.22 -11.33
C HIS A 197 -3.26 13.06 -11.77
N GLU A 198 -2.64 13.80 -10.84
CA GLU A 198 -1.42 14.56 -11.13
C GLU A 198 -0.26 13.65 -11.56
N ALA A 199 -0.14 12.49 -10.90
CA ALA A 199 0.87 11.49 -11.22
C ALA A 199 0.50 10.60 -12.43
N LYS A 200 -0.64 10.85 -13.09
CA LYS A 200 -1.09 10.14 -14.31
C LYS A 200 -1.06 8.61 -14.14
N VAL A 201 -1.47 8.16 -12.96
CA VAL A 201 -1.51 6.75 -12.60
C VAL A 201 -2.75 6.10 -13.22
N ASP A 202 -2.58 5.03 -13.98
CA ASP A 202 -3.69 4.25 -14.51
C ASP A 202 -4.28 3.32 -13.45
N PHE A 203 -3.40 2.71 -12.64
CA PHE A 203 -3.80 1.80 -11.59
C PHE A 203 -2.87 1.88 -10.38
N MET A 204 -3.48 1.90 -9.18
CA MET A 204 -2.76 1.82 -7.92
C MET A 204 -3.38 0.77 -7.01
N SER A 205 -2.56 0.06 -6.24
CA SER A 205 -3.06 -0.82 -5.20
C SER A 205 -2.31 -0.64 -3.88
N SER A 206 -3.03 -0.78 -2.76
CA SER A 206 -2.43 -0.66 -1.44
C SER A 206 -3.05 -1.60 -0.42
N SER A 207 -2.26 -1.95 0.60
CA SER A 207 -2.68 -2.77 1.74
C SER A 207 -3.02 -1.90 2.95
N GLY A 208 -4.16 -2.18 3.59
CA GLY A 208 -4.60 -1.42 4.76
C GLY A 208 -3.78 -1.68 6.02
N HIS A 209 -3.26 -2.90 6.18
CA HIS A 209 -2.58 -3.36 7.40
C HIS A 209 -1.13 -2.84 7.59
N LYS A 210 -0.67 -1.95 6.72
CA LYS A 210 0.65 -1.31 6.84
C LYS A 210 0.47 0.15 7.24
N TRP A 211 0.76 1.05 6.35
CA TRP A 211 0.74 2.49 6.62
C TRP A 211 -0.67 3.10 6.77
N LEU A 212 -1.72 2.37 6.36
CA LEU A 212 -3.10 2.80 6.58
C LEU A 212 -3.67 2.39 7.95
N LEU A 213 -2.89 1.77 8.85
CA LEU A 213 -3.26 1.47 10.25
C LEU A 213 -4.57 0.66 10.39
N SER A 214 -4.90 -0.15 9.38
CA SER A 214 -6.13 -0.94 9.31
C SER A 214 -5.85 -2.43 9.58
N PRO A 215 -6.84 -3.23 9.95
CA PRO A 215 -6.68 -4.68 10.11
C PRO A 215 -6.20 -5.40 8.83
N ILE A 216 -5.61 -6.57 9.02
CA ILE A 216 -5.24 -7.49 7.92
C ILE A 216 -6.50 -7.90 7.14
N GLY A 217 -6.36 -8.14 5.84
CA GLY A 217 -7.46 -8.52 4.96
C GLY A 217 -8.28 -7.32 4.47
N THR A 218 -7.70 -6.11 4.55
CA THR A 218 -8.24 -4.88 3.99
C THR A 218 -7.24 -4.23 3.06
N GLY A 219 -7.74 -3.59 2.02
CA GLY A 219 -6.97 -2.79 1.09
C GLY A 219 -7.88 -2.07 0.13
N LEU A 220 -7.29 -1.28 -0.69
CA LEU A 220 -7.98 -0.55 -1.75
C LEU A 220 -7.15 -0.55 -3.03
N PHE A 221 -7.84 -0.31 -4.14
CA PHE A 221 -7.20 0.02 -5.41
C PHE A 221 -7.87 1.25 -6.01
N TYR A 222 -7.11 1.99 -6.77
CA TYR A 222 -7.55 3.04 -7.67
C TYR A 222 -7.44 2.52 -9.10
N MET A 223 -8.37 2.91 -9.94
CA MET A 223 -8.35 2.68 -11.38
C MET A 223 -8.86 3.95 -12.07
N SER A 224 -8.12 4.48 -13.03
CA SER A 224 -8.52 5.67 -13.77
C SER A 224 -9.84 5.47 -14.49
N THR A 225 -10.57 6.56 -14.75
CA THR A 225 -11.84 6.50 -15.48
C THR A 225 -11.66 5.87 -16.85
N GLU A 226 -10.57 6.17 -17.56
CA GLU A 226 -10.22 5.60 -18.86
C GLU A 226 -10.08 4.08 -18.79
N MET A 227 -9.42 3.59 -17.76
CA MET A 227 -9.27 2.14 -17.52
C MET A 227 -10.60 1.48 -17.18
N ILE A 228 -11.44 2.15 -16.36
CA ILE A 228 -12.78 1.66 -16.01
C ILE A 228 -13.67 1.54 -17.27
N GLU A 229 -13.60 2.51 -18.16
CA GLU A 229 -14.37 2.50 -19.40
C GLU A 229 -13.84 1.47 -20.42
N HIS A 230 -12.53 1.30 -20.46
CA HIS A 230 -11.84 0.45 -21.43
C HIS A 230 -12.01 -1.05 -21.11
N PHE A 231 -11.78 -1.44 -19.85
CA PHE A 231 -11.79 -2.85 -19.45
C PHE A 231 -13.15 -3.34 -18.98
N GLU A 232 -13.52 -4.53 -19.44
CA GLU A 232 -14.60 -5.32 -18.85
C GLU A 232 -14.02 -6.36 -17.87
N PRO A 233 -14.68 -6.60 -16.72
CA PRO A 233 -14.19 -7.58 -15.76
C PRO A 233 -14.32 -9.01 -16.34
N ASP A 234 -13.25 -9.76 -16.30
CA ASP A 234 -13.23 -11.18 -16.67
C ASP A 234 -13.59 -12.12 -15.49
N ILE A 235 -13.66 -11.57 -14.29
CA ILE A 235 -14.24 -12.19 -13.09
C ILE A 235 -15.26 -11.22 -12.51
N CYS A 236 -16.50 -11.65 -12.39
CA CYS A 236 -17.58 -10.82 -11.90
C CYS A 236 -18.06 -11.30 -10.53
N GLY A 237 -18.24 -10.34 -9.61
CA GLY A 237 -19.04 -10.52 -8.41
C GLY A 237 -20.39 -9.81 -8.57
N TYR A 238 -21.44 -10.30 -7.92
CA TYR A 238 -22.78 -9.70 -8.10
C TYR A 238 -22.84 -8.23 -7.62
N MET A 239 -21.91 -7.81 -6.78
CA MET A 239 -21.79 -6.41 -6.33
C MET A 239 -21.30 -5.46 -7.44
N GLY A 240 -20.68 -6.01 -8.49
CA GLY A 240 -20.15 -5.25 -9.63
C GLY A 240 -21.09 -5.19 -10.84
N ILE A 241 -22.32 -5.70 -10.73
CA ILE A 241 -23.30 -5.70 -11.81
C ILE A 241 -24.52 -4.84 -11.49
N LYS A 242 -25.16 -4.29 -12.52
CA LYS A 242 -26.45 -3.62 -12.41
C LYS A 242 -27.56 -4.66 -12.31
N PRO A 243 -28.60 -4.41 -11.46
CA PRO A 243 -29.78 -5.26 -11.47
C PRO A 243 -30.38 -5.31 -12.89
N PRO A 244 -30.80 -6.50 -13.37
CA PRO A 244 -31.44 -6.62 -14.67
C PRO A 244 -32.83 -5.94 -14.68
N ARG A 245 -33.40 -5.77 -15.87
CA ARG A 245 -34.76 -5.22 -16.09
C ARG A 245 -34.98 -3.83 -15.52
N GLY A 246 -33.92 -3.07 -15.23
CA GLY A 246 -34.03 -1.68 -14.74
C GLY A 246 -34.37 -1.53 -13.26
N PHE A 247 -34.28 -2.59 -12.46
CA PHE A 247 -34.37 -2.47 -11.00
C PHE A 247 -33.22 -1.61 -10.46
N GLU A 248 -33.46 -0.86 -9.39
CA GLU A 248 -32.44 -0.04 -8.74
C GLU A 248 -31.53 -0.87 -7.83
N ARG A 249 -32.09 -1.91 -7.20
CA ARG A 249 -31.36 -2.78 -6.26
C ARG A 249 -31.53 -4.25 -6.64
N MET A 250 -30.47 -5.02 -6.48
CA MET A 250 -30.47 -6.46 -6.75
C MET A 250 -31.52 -7.21 -5.88
N GLY A 251 -31.77 -6.74 -4.65
CA GLY A 251 -32.80 -7.29 -3.78
C GLY A 251 -34.20 -7.24 -4.42
N GLU A 252 -34.54 -6.15 -5.09
CA GLU A 252 -35.85 -5.98 -5.76
C GLU A 252 -36.00 -6.97 -6.92
N TYR A 253 -34.92 -7.22 -7.66
CA TYR A 253 -34.93 -8.25 -8.71
C TYR A 253 -35.16 -9.65 -8.14
N PHE A 254 -34.64 -9.97 -6.96
CA PHE A 254 -34.85 -11.27 -6.32
C PHE A 254 -36.26 -11.45 -5.73
N GLU A 255 -37.04 -10.41 -5.61
CA GLU A 255 -38.42 -10.46 -5.12
C GLU A 255 -39.44 -10.83 -6.20
N ILE A 256 -39.04 -10.84 -7.50
CA ILE A 256 -39.93 -11.21 -8.57
C ILE A 256 -39.89 -12.72 -8.87
N PRO A 257 -41.04 -13.38 -9.06
CA PRO A 257 -41.10 -14.85 -9.20
C PRO A 257 -40.40 -15.43 -10.43
N ASP A 258 -40.21 -14.62 -11.47
CA ASP A 258 -39.60 -15.02 -12.76
C ASP A 258 -38.15 -14.54 -12.90
N SER A 259 -37.52 -14.08 -11.80
CA SER A 259 -36.07 -13.81 -11.78
C SER A 259 -35.28 -15.05 -12.16
N SER A 260 -34.22 -14.89 -12.96
CA SER A 260 -33.42 -16.01 -13.46
C SER A 260 -31.91 -15.76 -13.33
N PRO A 261 -31.11 -16.74 -12.89
CA PRO A 261 -29.67 -16.65 -12.86
C PRO A 261 -29.01 -16.67 -14.25
N THR A 262 -29.78 -16.90 -15.29
CA THR A 262 -29.32 -16.98 -16.69
C THR A 262 -29.64 -15.70 -17.49
N GLU A 263 -30.18 -14.67 -16.86
CA GLU A 263 -30.34 -13.37 -17.51
C GLU A 263 -28.99 -12.73 -17.81
N GLU A 264 -28.98 -11.88 -18.84
CA GLU A 264 -27.78 -11.09 -19.16
C GLU A 264 -27.62 -9.95 -18.13
N PHE A 265 -26.54 -10.03 -17.36
CA PHE A 265 -26.19 -9.01 -16.39
C PHE A 265 -25.22 -8.01 -17.01
N THR A 266 -25.46 -6.72 -16.73
CA THR A 266 -24.60 -5.63 -17.21
C THR A 266 -23.69 -5.16 -16.08
N PRO A 267 -22.35 -5.11 -16.28
CA PRO A 267 -21.44 -4.51 -15.32
C PRO A 267 -21.78 -3.03 -15.02
N VAL A 268 -21.40 -2.55 -13.85
CA VAL A 268 -21.46 -1.12 -13.50
C VAL A 268 -20.34 -0.43 -14.27
N LYS A 269 -20.65 0.32 -15.35
CA LYS A 269 -19.65 0.78 -16.34
C LYS A 269 -18.72 1.87 -15.84
N ASP A 270 -19.18 2.75 -15.00
CA ASP A 270 -18.53 4.00 -14.58
C ASP A 270 -18.01 3.92 -13.15
N ASN A 271 -17.67 2.70 -12.69
CA ASN A 271 -17.31 2.51 -11.30
C ASN A 271 -16.33 1.33 -11.14
N ALA A 272 -15.21 1.56 -10.46
CA ALA A 272 -14.23 0.54 -10.13
C ALA A 272 -14.82 -0.67 -9.37
N GLN A 273 -16.02 -0.52 -8.81
CA GLN A 273 -16.74 -1.61 -8.15
C GLN A 273 -17.00 -2.81 -9.07
N LYS A 274 -17.07 -2.62 -10.39
CA LYS A 274 -17.26 -3.75 -11.33
C LYS A 274 -16.12 -4.76 -11.29
N PHE A 275 -14.96 -4.36 -10.77
CA PHE A 275 -13.78 -5.21 -10.59
C PHE A 275 -13.64 -5.78 -9.18
N GLU A 276 -14.55 -5.45 -8.26
CA GLU A 276 -14.57 -6.07 -6.93
C GLU A 276 -15.16 -7.48 -7.03
N VAL A 277 -14.34 -8.48 -6.76
CA VAL A 277 -14.77 -9.88 -6.80
C VAL A 277 -15.25 -10.28 -5.42
N GLY A 278 -16.56 -10.37 -5.24
CA GLY A 278 -17.13 -10.81 -3.98
C GLY A 278 -18.66 -10.83 -4.03
N GLY A 279 -19.25 -11.80 -3.35
CA GLY A 279 -20.69 -11.82 -3.09
C GLY A 279 -21.01 -10.91 -1.91
N THR A 280 -20.23 -11.03 -0.84
CA THR A 280 -20.31 -10.20 0.35
C THR A 280 -18.91 -9.72 0.70
N SER A 281 -18.75 -8.42 0.82
CA SER A 281 -17.45 -7.79 1.10
C SER A 281 -17.01 -7.97 2.56
N ASN A 282 -15.74 -7.65 2.82
CA ASN A 282 -15.20 -7.49 4.17
C ASN A 282 -15.68 -6.18 4.80
N TYR A 283 -16.94 -6.14 5.26
CA TYR A 283 -17.52 -4.94 5.90
C TYR A 283 -16.81 -4.56 7.18
N VAL A 284 -16.41 -5.55 7.98
CA VAL A 284 -15.66 -5.32 9.23
C VAL A 284 -14.34 -4.61 8.95
N GLY A 285 -13.62 -5.07 7.93
CA GLY A 285 -12.40 -4.41 7.48
C GLY A 285 -12.65 -3.01 6.92
N ALA A 286 -13.74 -2.83 6.15
CA ALA A 286 -14.09 -1.54 5.57
C ALA A 286 -14.37 -0.47 6.64
N VAL A 287 -15.12 -0.77 7.70
CA VAL A 287 -15.39 0.21 8.76
C VAL A 287 -14.13 0.60 9.53
N ALA A 288 -13.23 -0.36 9.77
CA ALA A 288 -11.94 -0.09 10.40
C ALA A 288 -11.04 0.77 9.50
N LEU A 289 -10.98 0.45 8.20
CA LEU A 289 -10.24 1.23 7.21
C LEU A 289 -10.80 2.66 7.11
N THR A 290 -12.13 2.83 7.10
CA THR A 290 -12.76 4.15 7.11
C THR A 290 -12.31 4.98 8.30
N SER A 291 -12.29 4.39 9.50
CA SER A 291 -11.83 5.08 10.71
C SER A 291 -10.37 5.56 10.59
N SER A 292 -9.51 4.72 10.02
CA SER A 292 -8.11 5.09 9.77
C SER A 292 -7.96 6.17 8.70
N LEU A 293 -8.68 6.06 7.58
CA LEU A 293 -8.65 7.06 6.50
C LEU A 293 -9.14 8.43 6.98
N ARG A 294 -10.19 8.47 7.81
CA ARG A 294 -10.67 9.71 8.44
C ARG A 294 -9.60 10.34 9.32
N LEU A 295 -8.88 9.55 10.11
CA LEU A 295 -7.78 10.06 10.92
C LEU A 295 -6.71 10.76 10.06
N PHE A 296 -6.33 10.18 8.93
CA PHE A 296 -5.39 10.79 8.00
C PHE A 296 -5.95 12.05 7.34
N ASN A 297 -7.21 12.01 6.89
CA ASN A 297 -7.86 13.17 6.27
C ASN A 297 -8.05 14.33 7.27
N GLU A 298 -8.35 14.03 8.54
CA GLU A 298 -8.48 15.03 9.63
C GLU A 298 -7.14 15.69 9.97
N ILE A 299 -6.04 14.93 9.96
CA ILE A 299 -4.68 15.44 10.21
C ILE A 299 -4.16 16.20 8.99
N GLY A 300 -4.40 15.68 7.79
CA GLY A 300 -3.82 16.10 6.53
C GLY A 300 -2.52 15.35 6.21
N MET A 301 -2.43 14.77 5.00
CA MET A 301 -1.30 13.93 4.62
C MET A 301 0.04 14.65 4.60
N ASP A 302 0.08 15.95 4.30
CA ASP A 302 1.32 16.75 4.36
C ASP A 302 1.86 16.82 5.79
N ILE A 303 0.97 16.98 6.77
CA ILE A 303 1.33 17.03 8.19
C ILE A 303 1.80 15.65 8.69
N VAL A 304 1.10 14.59 8.26
CA VAL A 304 1.50 13.19 8.53
C VAL A 304 2.89 12.92 7.98
N ALA A 305 3.13 13.22 6.71
CA ALA A 305 4.42 13.03 6.06
C ALA A 305 5.54 13.85 6.70
N ALA A 306 5.26 15.11 7.05
CA ALA A 306 6.22 15.96 7.74
C ALA A 306 6.64 15.37 9.11
N ARG A 307 5.69 14.81 9.88
CA ARG A 307 6.00 14.14 11.16
C ARG A 307 6.83 12.87 10.95
N ILE A 308 6.45 12.05 9.99
CA ILE A 308 7.17 10.79 9.66
C ILE A 308 8.60 11.11 9.22
N LEU A 309 8.80 12.10 8.36
CA LEU A 309 10.12 12.53 7.90
C LEU A 309 10.95 13.16 9.04
N GLN A 310 10.32 13.93 9.94
CA GLN A 310 10.98 14.46 11.12
C GLN A 310 11.56 13.34 12.00
N LEU A 311 10.77 12.31 12.27
CA LEU A 311 11.23 11.13 13.02
C LEU A 311 12.32 10.36 12.27
N GLY A 312 12.19 10.24 10.95
CA GLY A 312 13.21 9.62 10.10
C GLY A 312 14.55 10.38 10.12
N ASP A 313 14.52 11.71 10.08
CA ASP A 313 15.73 12.55 10.19
C ASP A 313 16.40 12.38 11.54
N TYR A 314 15.62 12.42 12.62
CA TYR A 314 16.12 12.17 13.97
C TYR A 314 16.76 10.79 14.09
N LEU A 315 16.10 9.76 13.58
CA LEU A 315 16.64 8.40 13.55
C LEU A 315 17.96 8.32 12.77
N ILE A 316 18.04 8.89 11.57
CA ILE A 316 19.27 8.89 10.76
C ILE A 316 20.41 9.59 11.49
N GLN A 317 20.15 10.75 12.10
CA GLN A 317 21.14 11.45 12.90
C GLN A 317 21.68 10.57 14.02
N ARG A 318 20.79 9.98 14.84
CA ARG A 318 21.16 9.14 15.99
C ARG A 318 21.91 7.86 15.56
N LEU A 319 21.53 7.27 14.44
CA LEU A 319 22.23 6.10 13.86
C LEU A 319 23.65 6.44 13.43
N LYS A 320 23.86 7.60 12.83
CA LYS A 320 25.21 8.07 12.46
C LYS A 320 26.13 8.29 13.67
N GLU A 321 25.59 8.79 14.79
CA GLU A 321 26.33 8.98 16.02
C GLU A 321 26.92 7.67 16.58
N ILE A 322 26.26 6.54 16.32
CA ILE A 322 26.75 5.21 16.74
C ILE A 322 27.49 4.45 15.63
N GLY A 323 27.79 5.11 14.50
CA GLY A 323 28.55 4.55 13.39
C GLY A 323 27.78 3.56 12.50
N ALA A 324 26.45 3.66 12.43
CA ALA A 324 25.64 2.86 11.53
C ALA A 324 25.82 3.29 10.06
N GLN A 325 25.84 2.31 9.15
CA GLN A 325 25.79 2.58 7.72
C GLN A 325 24.33 2.73 7.27
N ILE A 326 23.94 3.91 6.80
CA ILE A 326 22.60 4.16 6.28
C ILE A 326 22.47 3.57 4.87
N MET A 327 21.41 2.79 4.67
CA MET A 327 21.08 2.13 3.39
C MET A 327 19.88 2.76 2.69
N SER A 328 19.14 3.62 3.38
CA SER A 328 18.05 4.44 2.83
C SER A 328 18.61 5.71 2.20
N PRO A 329 17.88 6.34 1.26
CA PRO A 329 18.15 7.72 0.87
C PRO A 329 18.16 8.64 2.09
N GLU A 330 19.01 9.66 2.10
CA GLU A 330 19.05 10.62 3.20
C GLU A 330 18.29 11.92 2.89
N ASP A 331 18.11 12.24 1.64
CA ASP A 331 17.31 13.36 1.16
C ASP A 331 15.81 13.08 1.33
N ARG A 332 15.09 14.09 1.83
CA ARG A 332 13.66 13.95 2.15
C ARG A 332 12.78 13.69 0.92
N GLU A 333 13.19 14.18 -0.23
CA GLU A 333 12.45 14.03 -1.48
C GLU A 333 12.28 12.56 -1.88
N HIS A 334 13.32 11.75 -1.66
CA HIS A 334 13.33 10.33 -2.00
C HIS A 334 13.06 9.40 -0.80
N ARG A 335 12.42 9.91 0.26
CA ARG A 335 12.08 9.12 1.46
C ARG A 335 10.60 9.15 1.78
N ALA A 336 10.18 8.11 2.49
CA ALA A 336 8.93 8.03 3.23
C ALA A 336 9.24 7.55 4.67
N GLY A 337 8.44 6.65 5.23
CA GLY A 337 8.58 6.24 6.63
C GLY A 337 9.59 5.14 6.93
N ILE A 338 10.25 4.57 5.93
CA ILE A 338 11.24 3.49 6.12
C ILE A 338 12.65 4.07 6.20
N THR A 339 13.39 3.64 7.22
CA THR A 339 14.84 3.87 7.36
C THR A 339 15.53 2.53 7.57
N THR A 340 16.46 2.18 6.68
CA THR A 340 17.21 0.93 6.74
C THR A 340 18.70 1.21 6.92
N PHE A 341 19.35 0.43 7.78
CA PHE A 341 20.74 0.61 8.12
C PHE A 341 21.42 -0.72 8.44
N LYS A 342 22.76 -0.71 8.50
CA LYS A 342 23.60 -1.80 8.99
C LYS A 342 24.42 -1.33 10.16
N ILE A 343 24.61 -2.21 11.14
CA ILE A 343 25.54 -2.01 12.26
C ILE A 343 26.81 -2.81 12.07
N PHE A 344 26.68 -4.00 11.48
CA PHE A 344 27.76 -4.93 11.24
C PHE A 344 27.96 -5.20 9.74
N GLU A 345 29.16 -5.66 9.39
CA GLU A 345 29.46 -6.05 8.00
C GLU A 345 28.69 -7.30 7.57
N LYS A 346 28.52 -8.23 8.53
CA LYS A 346 27.88 -9.52 8.26
C LYS A 346 26.38 -9.46 8.57
N PRO A 347 25.51 -9.80 7.62
CA PRO A 347 24.07 -9.80 7.80
C PRO A 347 23.57 -10.66 8.97
N GLU A 348 24.32 -11.74 9.31
CA GLU A 348 23.99 -12.63 10.40
C GLU A 348 24.12 -11.94 11.78
N GLU A 349 25.03 -10.98 11.90
CA GLU A 349 25.23 -10.21 13.13
C GLU A 349 24.10 -9.18 13.29
N ASP A 350 23.71 -8.48 12.24
CA ASP A 350 22.52 -7.63 12.23
C ASP A 350 21.25 -8.44 12.57
N LYS A 351 21.18 -9.69 12.09
CA LYS A 351 20.07 -10.59 12.46
C LYS A 351 20.06 -10.96 13.94
N ARG A 352 21.21 -11.20 14.55
CA ARG A 352 21.31 -11.45 16.01
C ARG A 352 20.90 -10.22 16.80
N LEU A 353 21.35 -9.04 16.39
CA LEU A 353 20.93 -7.79 16.98
C LEU A 353 19.41 -7.59 16.89
N GLN A 354 18.81 -7.83 15.73
CA GLN A 354 17.36 -7.71 15.56
C GLN A 354 16.58 -8.65 16.50
N LEU A 355 17.04 -9.89 16.68
CA LEU A 355 16.42 -10.84 17.61
C LEU A 355 16.57 -10.38 19.05
N TRP A 356 17.74 -9.90 19.43
CA TRP A 356 18.00 -9.36 20.77
C TRP A 356 17.15 -8.11 21.06
N LEU A 357 17.01 -7.21 20.10
CA LEU A 357 16.12 -6.03 20.21
C LEU A 357 14.67 -6.46 20.47
N LYS A 358 14.19 -7.49 19.76
CA LYS A 358 12.85 -8.05 19.96
C LYS A 358 12.67 -8.58 21.39
N ASP A 359 13.66 -9.27 21.95
CA ASP A 359 13.62 -9.76 23.34
C ASP A 359 13.60 -8.60 24.37
N LYS A 360 14.02 -7.40 23.99
CA LYS A 360 13.92 -6.17 24.76
C LYS A 360 12.62 -5.38 24.52
N GLY A 361 11.69 -5.93 23.73
CA GLY A 361 10.43 -5.25 23.40
C GLY A 361 10.56 -4.17 22.31
N ILE A 362 11.66 -4.16 21.55
CA ILE A 362 11.91 -3.22 20.44
C ILE A 362 11.73 -3.97 19.14
N TYR A 363 10.67 -3.63 18.40
CA TYR A 363 10.28 -4.32 17.17
C TYR A 363 10.78 -3.59 15.94
N VAL A 364 11.69 -4.23 15.22
CA VAL A 364 12.24 -3.85 13.92
C VAL A 364 12.35 -5.09 13.05
N SER A 365 12.46 -4.94 11.74
CA SER A 365 12.64 -6.07 10.82
C SER A 365 14.01 -6.08 10.14
N ILE A 366 14.37 -7.21 9.52
CA ILE A 366 15.51 -7.31 8.61
C ILE A 366 14.98 -7.58 7.22
N ARG A 367 15.45 -6.79 6.25
CA ARG A 367 15.06 -6.92 4.85
C ARG A 367 16.24 -6.70 3.93
N TYR A 368 16.37 -7.57 2.93
CA TYR A 368 17.37 -7.49 1.86
C TYR A 368 16.73 -7.84 0.53
N THR A 369 17.11 -7.13 -0.53
CA THR A 369 16.90 -7.50 -1.92
C THR A 369 17.93 -6.78 -2.79
N SER A 370 18.42 -7.40 -3.87
CA SER A 370 19.37 -6.83 -4.84
C SER A 370 20.58 -6.15 -4.18
N ASN A 371 21.15 -6.78 -3.15
CA ASN A 371 22.28 -6.31 -2.34
C ASN A 371 22.00 -5.03 -1.51
N VAL A 372 20.75 -4.56 -1.46
CA VAL A 372 20.32 -3.41 -0.65
C VAL A 372 19.46 -3.89 0.52
N GLY A 373 19.77 -3.43 1.74
CA GLY A 373 19.00 -3.81 2.91
C GLY A 373 19.78 -3.75 4.21
N GLY A 374 19.20 -4.26 5.28
CA GLY A 374 19.72 -4.23 6.63
C GLY A 374 18.60 -4.33 7.67
N ILE A 375 18.84 -3.78 8.86
CA ILE A 375 17.82 -3.57 9.88
C ILE A 375 16.91 -2.45 9.36
N ARG A 376 15.64 -2.77 9.20
CA ARG A 376 14.62 -1.85 8.70
C ARG A 376 13.74 -1.36 9.84
N VAL A 377 13.77 -0.07 10.05
CA VAL A 377 12.89 0.68 10.95
C VAL A 377 11.81 1.37 10.13
N SER A 378 10.60 1.39 10.62
CA SER A 378 9.49 2.13 10.02
C SER A 378 8.76 2.93 11.09
N THR A 379 9.03 4.25 11.11
CA THR A 379 8.42 5.21 12.02
C THR A 379 7.05 5.66 11.50
N HIS A 380 6.08 5.80 12.38
CA HIS A 380 4.73 6.24 12.04
C HIS A 380 4.25 7.35 12.98
N ILE A 381 3.04 7.87 12.77
CA ILE A 381 2.45 8.98 13.55
C ILE A 381 2.31 8.69 15.06
N TYR A 382 2.33 7.44 15.47
CA TYR A 382 2.26 7.05 16.87
C TYR A 382 3.63 6.93 17.57
N ASN A 383 4.71 7.03 16.79
CA ASN A 383 6.06 7.04 17.34
C ASN A 383 6.48 8.44 17.81
N ASN A 384 7.46 8.47 18.70
CA ASN A 384 8.09 9.69 19.17
C ASN A 384 9.61 9.52 19.25
N GLU A 385 10.31 10.59 19.61
CA GLU A 385 11.75 10.63 19.71
C GLU A 385 12.29 9.68 20.78
N SER A 386 11.53 9.45 21.88
CA SER A 386 11.91 8.49 22.92
C SER A 386 11.96 7.04 22.43
N ASP A 387 11.07 6.64 21.47
CA ASP A 387 11.14 5.30 20.86
C ASP A 387 12.48 5.12 20.12
N ILE A 388 12.95 6.16 19.45
CA ILE A 388 14.22 6.16 18.74
C ILE A 388 15.40 6.12 19.71
N ASP A 389 15.37 6.93 20.76
CA ASP A 389 16.42 6.92 21.78
C ASP A 389 16.57 5.55 22.43
N GLN A 390 15.47 4.89 22.79
CA GLN A 390 15.49 3.54 23.33
C GLN A 390 16.10 2.53 22.34
N LEU A 391 15.80 2.64 21.04
CA LEU A 391 16.43 1.81 20.01
C LEU A 391 17.95 2.03 19.97
N ILE A 392 18.42 3.29 19.98
CA ILE A 392 19.84 3.63 19.90
C ILE A 392 20.60 3.18 21.15
N GLU A 393 20.03 3.39 22.35
CA GLU A 393 20.60 2.91 23.61
C GLU A 393 20.74 1.37 23.63
N ALA A 394 19.72 0.67 23.15
CA ALA A 394 19.74 -0.78 23.06
C ALA A 394 20.82 -1.26 22.08
N ILE A 395 20.93 -0.70 20.87
CA ILE A 395 21.98 -1.02 19.90
C ILE A 395 23.38 -0.77 20.51
N THR A 396 23.56 0.36 21.18
CA THR A 396 24.83 0.71 21.81
C THR A 396 25.20 -0.27 22.92
N SER A 397 24.25 -0.66 23.76
CA SER A 397 24.45 -1.68 24.80
C SER A 397 24.83 -3.04 24.20
N TYR A 398 24.16 -3.46 23.10
CA TYR A 398 24.50 -4.71 22.41
C TYR A 398 25.93 -4.70 21.88
N LYS A 399 26.37 -3.59 21.25
CA LYS A 399 27.75 -3.43 20.74
C LYS A 399 28.78 -3.55 21.87
N MET A 400 28.54 -2.92 23.03
CA MET A 400 29.47 -2.99 24.17
C MET A 400 29.56 -4.41 24.77
N GLY A 401 28.46 -5.15 24.80
CA GLY A 401 28.40 -6.52 25.35
C GLY A 401 28.90 -7.61 24.41
N HIS A 402 29.16 -7.28 23.13
CA HIS A 402 29.58 -8.21 22.08
C HIS A 402 30.80 -7.65 21.29
N ALA A 403 31.62 -6.84 21.96
CA ALA A 403 32.81 -6.21 21.38
C ALA A 403 34.07 -7.10 21.48
N ASP A 404 33.92 -8.44 21.37
CA ASP A 404 35.03 -9.42 21.33
C ASP A 404 35.26 -9.98 19.91
#